data_b799fb15374a3befe38ecfff2e396f4f
#
_entry.id   b799fb15374a3befe38ecfff2e396f4f
#
_cell.length_a   1.000
_cell.length_b   1.000
_cell.length_c   1.000
_cell.angle_alpha   90.00
_cell.angle_beta   90.00
_cell.angle_gamma   90.00
#
_symmetry.space_group_name_H-M   'P 1'
#
loop_
_entity.id
_entity.type
_entity.pdbx_description
1 polymer ?
#
loop_
_entity_poly.entity_id
_entity_poly.type
_entity_poly.pdbx_seq_one_letter_code
_entity_poly.pdbx_strand_id
1 'polypeptide(L)'
;MSKVPDQVTVLVYSNLPEVRAQIRTAVGRRPAPDTGRIDWVECATNAEVVAQLDEGGIDVAILDGEAQPTGGMGLARQFKFELDDCPAIVVLIARRQDGWLASWSLADAVINTPIEPVESAAVVAEQLRRRHTGIPVVRG
;
A
#
# COMPACT_ATOMS: atom_id res chain seq x y z
N MET A 1 -19.78 3.11 16.94
CA MET A 1 -19.19 1.98 16.25
C MET A 1 -18.95 2.32 14.79
N SER A 2 -17.71 2.36 14.37
CA SER A 2 -17.43 2.63 12.97
C SER A 2 -17.73 1.36 12.17
N LYS A 3 -18.66 1.47 11.25
CA LYS A 3 -18.98 0.40 10.33
C LYS A 3 -17.82 0.28 9.34
N VAL A 4 -17.34 -0.94 9.11
CA VAL A 4 -16.35 -1.21 8.08
C VAL A 4 -16.96 -0.89 6.71
N PRO A 5 -16.33 -0.07 5.88
CA PRO A 5 -16.86 0.21 4.55
C PRO A 5 -17.01 -1.06 3.71
N ASP A 6 -18.07 -1.12 2.91
CA ASP A 6 -18.28 -2.24 1.98
C ASP A 6 -17.25 -2.25 0.85
N GLN A 7 -16.76 -1.06 0.49
CA GLN A 7 -15.74 -0.90 -0.56
C GLN A 7 -14.61 -0.03 -0.05
N VAL A 8 -13.39 -0.39 -0.45
CA VAL A 8 -12.18 0.37 -0.12
C VAL A 8 -11.38 0.53 -1.41
N THR A 9 -10.54 1.54 -1.46
CA THR A 9 -9.70 1.80 -2.63
C THR A 9 -8.24 1.55 -2.29
N VAL A 10 -7.61 0.69 -3.08
CA VAL A 10 -6.19 0.36 -2.92
C VAL A 10 -5.46 0.74 -4.19
N LEU A 11 -4.46 1.60 -4.06
CA LEU A 11 -3.58 1.96 -5.14
C LEU A 11 -2.41 0.98 -5.19
N VAL A 12 -2.04 0.54 -6.38
CA VAL A 12 -0.84 -0.28 -6.58
C VAL A 12 0.03 0.38 -7.64
N TYR A 13 1.29 0.63 -7.27
CA TYR A 13 2.27 1.27 -8.12
C TYR A 13 3.44 0.35 -8.43
N SER A 14 3.67 0.14 -9.70
CA SER A 14 4.89 -0.43 -10.28
C SER A 14 4.94 -0.05 -11.75
N ASN A 15 6.13 0.15 -12.29
CA ASN A 15 6.29 0.36 -13.72
C ASN A 15 6.08 -0.94 -14.52
N LEU A 16 6.05 -2.09 -13.84
CA LEU A 16 5.88 -3.40 -14.47
C LEU A 16 4.44 -3.89 -14.30
N PRO A 17 3.68 -4.04 -15.40
CA PRO A 17 2.29 -4.53 -15.30
C PRO A 17 2.16 -5.87 -14.64
N GLU A 18 3.13 -6.78 -14.85
CA GLU A 18 3.11 -8.12 -14.25
C GLU A 18 3.25 -8.06 -12.74
N VAL A 19 3.99 -7.10 -12.19
CA VAL A 19 4.11 -6.92 -10.74
C VAL A 19 2.77 -6.45 -10.17
N ARG A 20 2.13 -5.48 -10.82
CA ARG A 20 0.82 -5.01 -10.38
C ARG A 20 -0.20 -6.15 -10.38
N ALA A 21 -0.19 -6.97 -11.44
CA ALA A 21 -1.09 -8.13 -11.54
C ALA A 21 -0.82 -9.16 -10.45
N GLN A 22 0.43 -9.45 -10.13
CA GLN A 22 0.80 -10.37 -9.05
C GLN A 22 0.28 -9.90 -7.70
N ILE A 23 0.41 -8.62 -7.41
CA ILE A 23 -0.08 -8.05 -6.16
C ILE A 23 -1.60 -8.17 -6.08
N ARG A 24 -2.30 -7.78 -7.13
CA ARG A 24 -3.76 -7.86 -7.17
C ARG A 24 -4.26 -9.29 -6.99
N THR A 25 -3.62 -10.24 -7.65
CA THR A 25 -3.98 -11.65 -7.54
C THR A 25 -3.73 -12.19 -6.13
N ALA A 26 -2.58 -11.82 -5.54
CA ALA A 26 -2.21 -12.29 -4.21
C ALA A 26 -3.13 -11.75 -3.12
N VAL A 27 -3.46 -10.46 -3.18
CA VAL A 27 -4.33 -9.81 -2.20
C VAL A 27 -5.79 -10.19 -2.42
N GLY A 28 -6.21 -10.29 -3.68
CA GLY A 28 -7.58 -10.64 -4.03
C GLY A 28 -8.54 -9.46 -3.91
N ARG A 29 -9.82 -9.75 -4.16
CA ARG A 29 -10.87 -8.73 -4.12
C ARG A 29 -11.24 -8.32 -2.71
N ARG A 30 -11.14 -9.25 -1.77
CA ARG A 30 -11.41 -9.03 -0.36
C ARG A 30 -10.33 -9.75 0.43
N PRO A 31 -9.38 -9.02 1.03
CA PRO A 31 -8.23 -9.66 1.67
C PRO A 31 -8.56 -10.42 2.95
N ALA A 32 -9.70 -10.10 3.57
CA ALA A 32 -10.21 -10.83 4.73
C ALA A 32 -11.73 -10.69 4.82
N PRO A 33 -12.42 -11.60 5.53
CA PRO A 33 -13.89 -11.53 5.63
C PRO A 33 -14.41 -10.26 6.28
N ASP A 34 -13.60 -9.63 7.13
CA ASP A 34 -14.00 -8.43 7.87
C ASP A 34 -13.56 -7.13 7.19
N THR A 35 -13.00 -7.20 5.99
CA THR A 35 -12.60 -6.01 5.23
C THR A 35 -13.55 -5.79 4.05
N GLY A 36 -13.55 -4.58 3.52
CA GLY A 36 -14.34 -4.26 2.34
C GLY A 36 -13.76 -4.86 1.06
N ARG A 37 -14.53 -4.80 -0.01
CA ARG A 37 -14.06 -5.14 -1.35
C ARG A 37 -13.13 -4.07 -1.85
N ILE A 38 -12.08 -4.50 -2.53
CA ILE A 38 -11.08 -3.58 -3.07
C ILE A 38 -11.44 -3.12 -4.46
N ASP A 39 -11.48 -1.80 -4.64
CA ASP A 39 -11.39 -1.16 -5.95
C ASP A 39 -9.93 -0.81 -6.18
N TRP A 40 -9.34 -1.42 -7.19
CA TRP A 40 -7.92 -1.24 -7.49
C TRP A 40 -7.68 -0.02 -8.38
N VAL A 41 -6.71 0.80 -8.00
CA VAL A 41 -6.21 1.90 -8.84
C VAL A 41 -4.77 1.54 -9.20
N GLU A 42 -4.50 1.27 -10.47
CA GLU A 42 -3.16 0.93 -10.95
C GLU A 42 -2.44 2.17 -11.44
N CYS A 43 -1.21 2.32 -10.98
CA CYS A 43 -0.34 3.42 -11.40
C CYS A 43 0.97 2.85 -11.94
N ALA A 44 1.38 3.32 -13.10
CA ALA A 44 2.63 2.89 -13.72
C ALA A 44 3.75 3.93 -13.56
N THR A 45 3.40 5.16 -13.19
CA THR A 45 4.34 6.28 -13.08
C THR A 45 4.17 7.01 -11.75
N ASN A 46 5.23 7.70 -11.35
CA ASN A 46 5.21 8.58 -10.20
C ASN A 46 4.12 9.65 -10.33
N ALA A 47 4.00 10.26 -11.50
CA ALA A 47 3.02 11.31 -11.74
C ALA A 47 1.59 10.82 -11.51
N GLU A 48 1.28 9.60 -11.92
CA GLU A 48 -0.03 8.99 -11.69
C GLU A 48 -0.29 8.80 -10.19
N VAL A 49 0.71 8.34 -9.44
CA VAL A 49 0.58 8.15 -7.98
C VAL A 49 0.29 9.49 -7.31
N VAL A 50 1.06 10.52 -7.63
CA VAL A 50 0.88 11.85 -7.06
C VAL A 50 -0.53 12.38 -7.33
N ALA A 51 -0.98 12.25 -8.58
CA ALA A 51 -2.31 12.72 -8.97
C ALA A 51 -3.42 12.01 -8.18
N GLN A 52 -3.32 10.70 -8.03
CA GLN A 52 -4.32 9.93 -7.29
C GLN A 52 -4.34 10.26 -5.81
N LEU A 53 -3.18 10.43 -5.21
CA LEU A 53 -3.10 10.76 -3.78
C LEU A 53 -3.58 12.20 -3.52
N ASP A 54 -3.34 13.11 -4.44
CA ASP A 54 -3.83 14.50 -4.32
C ASP A 54 -5.36 14.56 -4.41
N GLU A 55 -5.97 13.70 -5.22
CA GLU A 55 -7.43 13.62 -5.29
C GLU A 55 -8.04 13.08 -4.00
N GLY A 56 -7.30 12.27 -3.26
CA GLY A 56 -7.80 11.64 -2.05
C GLY A 56 -8.62 10.39 -2.33
N GLY A 57 -9.16 9.80 -1.27
CA GLY A 57 -10.01 8.61 -1.37
C GLY A 57 -9.25 7.29 -1.46
N ILE A 58 -7.95 7.31 -1.33
CA ILE A 58 -7.13 6.09 -1.30
C ILE A 58 -6.99 5.62 0.15
N ASP A 59 -7.33 4.37 0.41
CA ASP A 59 -7.23 3.80 1.76
C ASP A 59 -5.85 3.19 2.03
N VAL A 60 -5.31 2.46 1.06
CA VAL A 60 -3.99 1.85 1.16
C VAL A 60 -3.27 2.06 -0.17
N ALA A 61 -2.00 2.42 -0.12
CA ALA A 61 -1.16 2.52 -1.31
C ALA A 61 -0.02 1.50 -1.20
N ILE A 62 0.07 0.59 -2.17
CA ILE A 62 1.13 -0.41 -2.27
C ILE A 62 2.12 0.08 -3.31
N LEU A 63 3.34 0.36 -2.88
CA LEU A 63 4.37 0.96 -3.72
C LEU A 63 5.53 0.00 -3.92
N ASP A 64 5.85 -0.30 -5.18
CA ASP A 64 6.96 -1.17 -5.53
C ASP A 64 8.29 -0.45 -5.26
N GLY A 65 9.06 -0.95 -4.29
CA GLY A 65 10.35 -0.37 -3.93
C GLY A 65 11.40 -0.45 -5.04
N GLU A 66 11.19 -1.36 -6.01
CA GLU A 66 12.10 -1.55 -7.14
C GLU A 66 11.63 -0.86 -8.42
N ALA A 67 10.54 -0.09 -8.36
CA ALA A 67 10.00 0.57 -9.56
C ALA A 67 10.99 1.57 -10.15
N GLN A 68 10.96 1.69 -11.47
CA GLN A 68 11.83 2.62 -12.20
C GLN A 68 10.96 3.65 -12.92
N PRO A 69 11.45 4.88 -13.11
CA PRO A 69 12.69 5.43 -12.56
C PRO A 69 12.60 5.83 -11.09
N THR A 70 11.41 5.86 -10.50
CA THR A 70 11.22 6.27 -9.11
C THR A 70 10.78 5.08 -8.26
N GLY A 71 11.60 4.69 -7.29
CA GLY A 71 11.29 3.60 -6.38
C GLY A 71 10.22 3.98 -5.35
N GLY A 72 9.42 2.98 -4.95
CA GLY A 72 8.32 3.19 -4.02
C GLY A 72 8.74 3.64 -2.62
N MET A 73 9.96 3.31 -2.19
CA MET A 73 10.43 3.71 -0.86
C MET A 73 10.65 5.21 -0.76
N GLY A 74 11.22 5.83 -1.80
CA GLY A 74 11.37 7.28 -1.86
C GLY A 74 10.03 7.99 -1.90
N LEU A 75 9.10 7.46 -2.68
CA LEU A 75 7.74 7.99 -2.76
C LEU A 75 7.01 7.88 -1.41
N ALA A 76 7.14 6.74 -0.73
CA ALA A 76 6.51 6.54 0.57
C ALA A 76 6.96 7.61 1.56
N ARG A 77 8.27 7.84 1.64
CA ARG A 77 8.82 8.85 2.54
C ARG A 77 8.32 10.24 2.19
N GLN A 78 8.29 10.58 0.91
CA GLN A 78 7.80 11.87 0.45
C GLN A 78 6.34 12.10 0.86
N PHE A 79 5.47 11.13 0.61
CA PHE A 79 4.05 11.27 0.93
C PHE A 79 3.80 11.35 2.43
N LYS A 80 4.56 10.61 3.25
CA LYS A 80 4.43 10.69 4.70
C LYS A 80 4.76 12.08 5.24
N PHE A 81 5.66 12.79 4.58
CA PHE A 81 5.99 14.17 4.97
C PHE A 81 5.03 15.21 4.40
N GLU A 82 4.53 15.00 3.19
CA GLU A 82 3.78 16.03 2.46
C GLU A 82 2.27 15.97 2.65
N LEU A 83 1.70 14.77 2.90
CA LEU A 83 0.26 14.60 2.96
C LEU A 83 -0.24 14.59 4.40
N ASP A 84 -1.20 15.47 4.70
CA ASP A 84 -1.81 15.52 6.03
C ASP A 84 -2.65 14.28 6.31
N ASP A 85 -3.41 13.82 5.30
CA ASP A 85 -4.23 12.61 5.40
C ASP A 85 -3.65 11.53 4.48
N CYS A 86 -2.43 11.10 4.79
CA CYS A 86 -1.76 10.08 4.02
C CYS A 86 -2.44 8.71 4.19
N PRO A 87 -2.73 7.98 3.10
CA PRO A 87 -3.22 6.62 3.24
C PRO A 87 -2.17 5.72 3.89
N ALA A 88 -2.57 4.53 4.33
CA ALA A 88 -1.60 3.54 4.78
C ALA A 88 -0.67 3.19 3.61
N ILE A 89 0.63 3.23 3.86
CA ILE A 89 1.63 2.96 2.82
C ILE A 89 2.26 1.60 3.06
N VAL A 90 2.19 0.74 2.06
CA VAL A 90 2.85 -0.57 2.05
C VAL A 90 3.91 -0.54 0.96
N VAL A 91 5.15 -0.88 1.29
CA VAL A 91 6.21 -0.97 0.28
C VAL A 91 6.52 -2.43 -0.01
N LEU A 92 6.78 -2.71 -1.29
CA LEU A 92 7.21 -4.00 -1.76
C LEU A 92 8.74 -4.01 -1.80
N ILE A 93 9.38 -4.94 -1.11
CA ILE A 93 10.85 -5.04 -1.08
C ILE A 93 11.32 -6.39 -1.63
N ALA A 94 12.39 -6.35 -2.42
CA ALA A 94 12.90 -7.53 -3.11
C ALA A 94 13.83 -8.36 -2.25
N ARG A 95 14.45 -7.75 -1.23
CA ARG A 95 15.46 -8.41 -0.41
C ARG A 95 15.27 -8.09 1.05
N ARG A 96 15.47 -9.08 1.90
CA ARG A 96 15.36 -8.88 3.36
C ARG A 96 16.36 -7.86 3.88
N GLN A 97 17.56 -7.78 3.30
CA GLN A 97 18.56 -6.80 3.69
C GLN A 97 18.13 -5.35 3.42
N ASP A 98 17.08 -5.16 2.61
CA ASP A 98 16.54 -3.83 2.34
C ASP A 98 15.54 -3.37 3.42
N GLY A 99 15.38 -4.13 4.49
CA GLY A 99 14.49 -3.78 5.58
C GLY A 99 14.76 -2.42 6.20
N TRP A 100 16.04 -2.01 6.27
CA TRP A 100 16.38 -0.68 6.77
C TRP A 100 15.87 0.43 5.84
N LEU A 101 15.82 0.19 4.54
CA LEU A 101 15.25 1.13 3.57
C LEU A 101 13.73 1.25 3.76
N ALA A 102 13.07 0.12 4.08
CA ALA A 102 11.65 0.16 4.38
C ALA A 102 11.36 1.00 5.63
N SER A 103 12.20 0.87 6.67
CA SER A 103 12.09 1.71 7.86
C SER A 103 12.37 3.18 7.53
N TRP A 104 13.37 3.45 6.72
CA TRP A 104 13.68 4.82 6.28
C TRP A 104 12.50 5.44 5.51
N SER A 105 11.78 4.65 4.75
CA SER A 105 10.64 5.15 3.94
C SER A 105 9.45 5.58 4.78
N LEU A 106 9.41 5.22 6.07
CA LEU A 106 8.30 5.47 6.97
C LEU A 106 7.02 4.73 6.56
N ALA A 107 7.15 3.66 5.80
CA ALA A 107 6.01 2.84 5.41
C ALA A 107 5.34 2.20 6.62
N ASP A 108 4.04 1.99 6.53
CA ASP A 108 3.28 1.37 7.61
C ASP A 108 3.47 -0.15 7.64
N ALA A 109 3.76 -0.74 6.49
CA ALA A 109 3.97 -2.18 6.38
C ALA A 109 4.82 -2.51 5.15
N VAL A 110 5.24 -3.76 5.06
CA VAL A 110 6.11 -4.26 4.01
C VAL A 110 5.55 -5.57 3.46
N ILE A 111 5.63 -5.74 2.15
CA ILE A 111 5.42 -7.03 1.49
C ILE A 111 6.76 -7.45 0.90
N ASN A 112 7.24 -8.64 1.25
CA ASN A 112 8.48 -9.18 0.72
C ASN A 112 8.23 -9.96 -0.56
N THR A 113 9.16 -9.89 -1.52
CA THR A 113 9.13 -10.76 -2.69
C THR A 113 9.94 -12.03 -2.42
N PRO A 114 9.58 -13.16 -3.01
CA PRO A 114 8.45 -13.36 -3.92
C PRO A 114 7.11 -13.14 -3.21
N ILE A 115 6.15 -12.57 -3.95
CA ILE A 115 4.84 -12.23 -3.41
C ILE A 115 4.08 -13.50 -3.05
N GLU A 116 3.72 -13.60 -1.77
CA GLU A 116 3.04 -14.77 -1.23
C GLU A 116 1.60 -14.38 -0.88
N PRO A 117 0.57 -15.10 -1.39
CA PRO A 117 -0.82 -14.65 -1.28
C PRO A 117 -1.33 -14.47 0.15
N VAL A 118 -1.09 -15.44 1.02
CA VAL A 118 -1.62 -15.38 2.40
C VAL A 118 -1.01 -14.22 3.16
N GLU A 119 0.30 -14.06 3.07
CA GLU A 119 1.02 -12.98 3.75
C GLU A 119 0.61 -11.62 3.20
N SER A 120 0.53 -11.49 1.87
CA SER A 120 0.18 -10.22 1.22
C SER A 120 -1.23 -9.78 1.57
N ALA A 121 -2.18 -10.71 1.53
CA ALA A 121 -3.57 -10.42 1.92
C ALA A 121 -3.66 -10.01 3.38
N ALA A 122 -2.92 -10.68 4.27
CA ALA A 122 -2.91 -10.36 5.69
C ALA A 122 -2.36 -8.94 5.95
N VAL A 123 -1.30 -8.56 5.25
CA VAL A 123 -0.72 -7.22 5.39
C VAL A 123 -1.73 -6.14 5.00
N VAL A 124 -2.36 -6.30 3.85
CA VAL A 124 -3.33 -5.31 3.37
C VAL A 124 -4.56 -5.26 4.28
N ALA A 125 -5.06 -6.43 4.70
CA ALA A 125 -6.21 -6.50 5.61
C ALA A 125 -5.94 -5.76 6.92
N GLU A 126 -4.74 -5.95 7.49
CA GLU A 126 -4.35 -5.28 8.73
C GLU A 126 -4.33 -3.77 8.57
N GLN A 127 -3.80 -3.26 7.45
CA GLN A 127 -3.77 -1.82 7.20
C GLN A 127 -5.17 -1.25 7.00
N LEU A 128 -6.05 -1.98 6.33
CA LEU A 128 -7.45 -1.57 6.18
C LEU A 128 -8.15 -1.51 7.53
N ARG A 129 -7.92 -2.48 8.41
CA ARG A 129 -8.50 -2.50 9.75
C ARG A 129 -8.07 -1.29 10.55
N ARG A 130 -6.78 -0.99 10.57
CA ARG A 130 -6.23 0.15 11.31
C ARG A 130 -6.82 1.47 10.83
N ARG A 131 -6.95 1.62 9.53
CA ARG A 131 -7.48 2.85 8.95
C ARG A 131 -8.94 3.06 9.31
N HIS A 132 -9.75 2.02 9.33
CA HIS A 132 -11.20 2.13 9.52
C HIS A 132 -11.68 1.91 10.95
N THR A 133 -10.87 1.34 11.82
CA THR A 133 -11.24 1.19 13.23
C THR A 133 -10.89 2.40 14.09
N GLY A 134 -10.17 3.35 13.51
CA GLY A 134 -9.75 4.54 14.25
C GLY A 134 -8.73 4.27 15.33
N ILE A 135 -8.07 3.10 15.32
CA ILE A 135 -7.00 2.83 16.27
C ILE A 135 -5.85 3.79 15.98
N PRO A 136 -5.46 4.63 16.95
CA PRO A 136 -4.37 5.56 16.70
C PRO A 136 -3.10 4.78 16.40
N VAL A 137 -2.47 5.11 15.29
CA VAL A 137 -1.12 4.60 15.03
C VAL A 137 -0.22 5.32 16.02
N VAL A 138 0.23 4.60 17.04
CA VAL A 138 1.19 5.18 17.96
C VAL A 138 2.51 5.26 17.21
N ARG A 139 2.81 6.45 16.78
CA ARG A 139 4.13 6.74 16.21
C ARG A 139 5.01 7.12 17.36
N GLY A 140 5.70 6.12 17.85
CA GLY A 140 6.76 6.36 18.83
C GLY A 140 8.01 6.80 18.16
#